data_542568103c76370deb890283eee23ee8
#
_entry.id   542568103c76370deb890283eee23ee8
#
_cell.length_a   1.000
_cell.length_b   1.000
_cell.length_c   1.000
_cell.angle_alpha   90.00
_cell.angle_beta   90.00
_cell.angle_gamma   90.00
#
_symmetry.space_group_name_H-M   'P 1'
#
loop_
_entity.id
_entity.type
_entity.pdbx_description
1 polymer ?
#
loop_
_entity_poly.entity_id
_entity_poly.type
_entity_poly.pdbx_seq_one_letter_code
_entity_poly.pdbx_strand_id
1 'polypeptide(L)'
;MIQTRNRFQYEVATGRATLPVVSALTLILWVISTPHLWANIGSLLIFSLTTYLLLETDTKFALIRTRTTLPASFFLLFYAATPFLHTWNVTLLLPVFFLCMLYSLFQSYESPHASTAIFHAFLWMGLSSLILPFIAWICLLYTSDAADD
;
A
#
# COMPACT_ATOMS: atom_id res chain seq x y z
N MET A 1 -37.03 7.29 -0.31
CA MET A 1 -35.96 7.60 -1.29
C MET A 1 -34.57 7.73 -0.65
N ILE A 2 -34.40 8.05 0.62
CA ILE A 2 -33.13 8.21 1.33
C ILE A 2 -32.47 6.85 1.66
N GLN A 3 -33.25 5.80 1.91
CA GLN A 3 -32.71 4.48 2.31
C GLN A 3 -31.99 3.73 1.20
N THR A 4 -32.36 3.88 -0.05
CA THR A 4 -31.72 3.23 -1.19
C THR A 4 -30.35 3.79 -1.51
N ARG A 5 -30.15 5.11 -1.30
CA ARG A 5 -28.88 5.79 -1.52
C ARG A 5 -27.82 5.36 -0.51
N ASN A 6 -28.22 5.17 0.75
CA ASN A 6 -27.31 4.70 1.80
C ASN A 6 -26.90 3.24 1.60
N ARG A 7 -27.78 2.40 1.04
CA ARG A 7 -27.51 1.01 0.75
C ARG A 7 -26.50 0.84 -0.36
N PHE A 8 -26.63 1.59 -1.45
CA PHE A 8 -25.69 1.60 -2.56
C PHE A 8 -24.30 2.10 -2.13
N GLN A 9 -24.23 3.18 -1.37
CA GLN A 9 -22.98 3.69 -0.82
C GLN A 9 -22.32 2.69 0.14
N TYR A 10 -23.10 1.98 0.93
CA TYR A 10 -22.63 0.94 1.82
C TYR A 10 -22.11 -0.28 1.04
N GLU A 11 -22.82 -0.72 0.02
CA GLU A 11 -22.39 -1.84 -0.84
C GLU A 11 -21.12 -1.52 -1.64
N VAL A 12 -20.98 -0.28 -2.12
CA VAL A 12 -19.77 0.19 -2.79
C VAL A 12 -18.61 0.31 -1.80
N ALA A 13 -18.83 0.83 -0.61
CA ALA A 13 -17.80 1.02 0.41
C ALA A 13 -17.35 -0.31 1.05
N THR A 14 -18.28 -1.23 1.27
CA THR A 14 -18.02 -2.56 1.88
C THR A 14 -17.51 -3.58 0.84
N GLY A 15 -17.63 -3.28 -0.43
CA GLY A 15 -16.81 -3.73 -1.55
C GLY A 15 -16.74 -5.20 -1.87
N ARG A 16 -17.80 -5.98 -1.68
CA ARG A 16 -17.77 -7.36 -2.21
C ARG A 16 -17.62 -7.41 -3.74
N ALA A 17 -18.15 -6.43 -4.47
CA ALA A 17 -18.06 -6.34 -5.92
C ALA A 17 -17.04 -5.29 -6.40
N THR A 18 -16.74 -4.27 -5.62
CA THR A 18 -15.90 -3.13 -6.02
C THR A 18 -14.47 -3.55 -6.28
N LEU A 19 -13.89 -4.34 -5.38
CA LEU A 19 -12.50 -4.77 -5.49
C LEU A 19 -12.26 -5.67 -6.71
N PRO A 20 -13.04 -6.72 -6.99
CA PRO A 20 -12.84 -7.54 -8.18
C PRO A 20 -13.10 -6.77 -9.49
N VAL A 21 -14.07 -5.86 -9.51
CA VAL A 21 -14.33 -5.03 -10.70
C VAL A 21 -13.17 -4.08 -10.96
N VAL A 22 -12.67 -3.39 -9.93
CA VAL A 22 -11.54 -2.47 -10.07
C VAL A 22 -10.26 -3.21 -10.43
N SER A 23 -10.01 -4.39 -9.83
CA SER A 23 -8.83 -5.20 -10.17
C SER A 23 -8.87 -5.70 -11.63
N ALA A 24 -10.02 -6.14 -12.11
CA ALA A 24 -10.19 -6.54 -13.51
C ALA A 24 -9.96 -5.36 -14.46
N LEU A 25 -10.51 -4.19 -14.15
CA LEU A 25 -10.33 -2.97 -14.94
C LEU A 25 -8.86 -2.54 -14.96
N THR A 26 -8.18 -2.61 -13.81
CA THR A 26 -6.75 -2.31 -13.70
C THR A 26 -5.91 -3.25 -14.55
N LEU A 27 -6.21 -4.55 -14.55
CA LEU A 27 -5.52 -5.53 -15.38
C LEU A 27 -5.72 -5.26 -16.88
N ILE A 28 -6.93 -4.95 -17.31
CA ILE A 28 -7.24 -4.62 -18.69
C ILE A 28 -6.45 -3.37 -19.12
N LEU A 29 -6.49 -2.30 -18.31
CA LEU A 29 -5.76 -1.07 -18.61
C LEU A 29 -4.25 -1.31 -18.63
N TRP A 30 -3.73 -2.13 -17.70
CA TRP A 30 -2.32 -2.49 -17.67
C TRP A 30 -1.89 -3.19 -18.96
N VAL A 31 -2.65 -4.19 -19.43
CA VAL A 31 -2.36 -4.93 -20.67
C VAL A 31 -2.36 -4.00 -21.89
N ILE A 32 -3.32 -3.06 -21.96
CA ILE A 32 -3.44 -2.12 -23.09
C ILE A 32 -2.31 -1.09 -23.08
N SER A 33 -1.93 -0.62 -21.90
CA SER A 33 -0.98 0.50 -21.74
C SER A 33 0.48 0.08 -21.68
N THR A 34 0.77 -1.23 -21.43
CA THR A 34 2.14 -1.69 -21.20
C THR A 34 2.79 -2.18 -22.50
N PRO A 35 3.84 -1.48 -23.01
CA PRO A 35 4.68 -2.02 -24.06
C PRO A 35 5.51 -3.19 -23.48
N HIS A 36 5.72 -4.24 -24.27
CA HIS A 36 6.53 -5.41 -23.88
C HIS A 36 6.05 -6.08 -22.57
N LEU A 37 4.88 -6.70 -22.61
CA LEU A 37 4.23 -7.35 -21.46
C LEU A 37 5.16 -8.26 -20.64
N TRP A 38 5.96 -9.09 -21.32
CA TRP A 38 6.85 -10.05 -20.67
C TRP A 38 7.95 -9.40 -19.81
N ALA A 39 8.51 -8.29 -20.29
CA ALA A 39 9.53 -7.56 -19.53
C ALA A 39 8.99 -6.87 -18.28
N ASN A 40 7.69 -6.55 -18.28
CA ASN A 40 7.06 -5.78 -17.22
C ASN A 40 6.18 -6.62 -16.27
N ILE A 41 6.15 -7.95 -16.40
CA ILE A 41 5.44 -8.85 -15.47
C ILE A 41 5.86 -8.61 -14.03
N GLY A 42 7.15 -8.31 -13.79
CA GLY A 42 7.66 -8.01 -12.46
C GLY A 42 6.98 -6.79 -11.81
N SER A 43 6.64 -5.76 -12.58
CA SER A 43 5.92 -4.60 -12.06
C SER A 43 4.52 -4.97 -11.59
N LEU A 44 3.83 -5.82 -12.33
CA LEU A 44 2.50 -6.32 -11.97
C LEU A 44 2.55 -7.19 -10.71
N LEU A 45 3.56 -8.03 -10.54
CA LEU A 45 3.75 -8.86 -9.33
C LEU A 45 3.98 -8.00 -8.09
N ILE A 46 4.89 -7.02 -8.16
CA ILE A 46 5.14 -6.10 -7.04
C ILE A 46 3.89 -5.32 -6.69
N PHE A 47 3.18 -4.87 -7.71
CA PHE A 47 1.96 -4.11 -7.52
C PHE A 47 0.85 -4.94 -6.87
N SER A 48 0.68 -6.19 -7.30
CA SER A 48 -0.24 -7.16 -6.67
C SER A 48 0.14 -7.42 -5.22
N LEU A 49 1.43 -7.58 -4.93
CA LEU A 49 1.95 -7.72 -3.57
C LEU A 49 1.66 -6.49 -2.71
N THR A 50 1.88 -5.28 -3.25
CA THR A 50 1.58 -4.03 -2.54
C THR A 50 0.10 -3.91 -2.19
N THR A 51 -0.77 -4.24 -3.15
CA THR A 51 -2.23 -4.24 -2.92
C THR A 51 -2.63 -5.26 -1.86
N TYR A 52 -2.04 -6.45 -1.89
CA TYR A 52 -2.27 -7.49 -0.88
C TYR A 52 -1.85 -7.01 0.52
N LEU A 53 -0.64 -6.45 0.65
CA LEU A 53 -0.14 -5.92 1.94
C LEU A 53 -1.02 -4.78 2.46
N LEU A 54 -1.52 -3.93 1.58
CA LEU A 54 -2.42 -2.84 1.95
C LEU A 54 -3.73 -3.39 2.54
N LEU A 55 -4.32 -4.39 1.89
CA LEU A 55 -5.53 -5.06 2.37
C LEU A 55 -5.29 -5.80 3.70
N GLU A 56 -4.18 -6.50 3.81
CA GLU A 56 -3.80 -7.22 5.03
C GLU A 56 -3.63 -6.27 6.21
N THR A 57 -2.94 -5.14 5.99
CA THR A 57 -2.73 -4.12 7.02
C THR A 57 -4.06 -3.49 7.46
N ASP A 58 -4.94 -3.15 6.51
CA ASP A 58 -6.25 -2.57 6.83
C ASP A 58 -7.15 -3.56 7.59
N THR A 59 -7.15 -4.83 7.19
CA THR A 59 -7.98 -5.86 7.83
C THR A 59 -7.48 -6.23 9.23
N LYS A 60 -6.16 -6.32 9.42
CA LYS A 60 -5.57 -6.74 10.69
C LYS A 60 -5.66 -5.65 11.75
N PHE A 61 -5.31 -4.43 11.40
CA PHE A 61 -5.26 -3.33 12.37
C PHE A 61 -6.54 -2.49 12.43
N ALA A 62 -7.56 -2.86 11.65
CA ALA A 62 -8.84 -2.14 11.59
C ALA A 62 -8.65 -0.62 11.54
N LEU A 63 -7.70 -0.15 10.69
CA LEU A 63 -7.32 1.25 10.53
C LEU A 63 -8.52 2.14 10.26
N ILE A 64 -9.51 1.60 9.58
CA ILE A 64 -10.79 2.25 9.35
C ILE A 64 -11.84 1.48 10.15
N ARG A 65 -12.56 2.17 11.02
CA ARG A 65 -13.60 1.61 11.90
C ARG A 65 -14.67 0.78 11.17
N THR A 66 -14.84 1.01 9.89
CA THR A 66 -15.67 0.22 8.97
C THR A 66 -14.77 -0.53 8.01
N ARG A 67 -14.95 -1.83 7.86
CA ARG A 67 -14.23 -2.63 6.85
C ARG A 67 -14.55 -2.08 5.46
N THR A 68 -13.63 -1.34 4.87
CA THR A 68 -13.77 -0.75 3.55
C THR A 68 -12.63 -1.21 2.64
N THR A 69 -12.96 -1.57 1.41
CA THR A 69 -11.95 -1.89 0.38
C THR A 69 -11.56 -0.66 -0.46
N LEU A 70 -12.07 0.52 -0.06
CA LEU A 70 -11.86 1.79 -0.77
C LEU A 70 -10.38 2.15 -0.92
N PRO A 71 -9.53 2.09 0.13
CA PRO A 71 -8.11 2.45 -0.02
C PRO A 71 -7.40 1.62 -1.09
N ALA A 72 -7.62 0.29 -1.08
CA ALA A 72 -7.05 -0.60 -2.07
C ALA A 72 -7.60 -0.33 -3.48
N SER A 73 -8.91 -0.05 -3.61
CA SER A 73 -9.52 0.29 -4.88
C SER A 73 -9.00 1.60 -5.46
N PHE A 74 -8.81 2.63 -4.63
CA PHE A 74 -8.19 3.88 -5.05
C PHE A 74 -6.73 3.68 -5.46
N PHE A 75 -5.97 2.92 -4.71
CA PHE A 75 -4.59 2.59 -5.04
C PHE A 75 -4.49 1.91 -6.41
N LEU A 76 -5.36 0.92 -6.68
CA LEU A 76 -5.47 0.23 -7.96
C LEU A 76 -5.80 1.20 -9.12
N LEU A 77 -6.75 2.11 -8.91
CA LEU A 77 -7.13 3.11 -9.92
C LEU A 77 -5.99 4.09 -10.22
N PHE A 78 -5.29 4.59 -9.20
CA PHE A 78 -4.14 5.47 -9.38
C PHE A 78 -3.01 4.78 -10.16
N TYR A 79 -2.76 3.51 -9.86
CA TYR A 79 -1.77 2.75 -10.61
C TYR A 79 -2.19 2.58 -12.07
N ALA A 80 -3.44 2.21 -12.33
CA ALA A 80 -3.95 2.06 -13.69
C ALA A 80 -3.87 3.37 -14.48
N ALA A 81 -4.05 4.51 -13.82
CA ALA A 81 -4.00 5.83 -14.43
C ALA A 81 -2.57 6.33 -14.73
N THR A 82 -1.54 5.67 -14.19
CA THR A 82 -0.14 6.09 -14.34
C THR A 82 0.68 5.07 -15.15
N PRO A 83 0.74 5.17 -16.49
CA PRO A 83 1.46 4.21 -17.35
C PRO A 83 2.96 4.12 -17.04
N PHE A 84 3.54 5.18 -16.49
CA PHE A 84 4.95 5.21 -16.08
C PHE A 84 5.28 4.15 -15.03
N LEU A 85 4.34 3.83 -14.14
CA LEU A 85 4.52 2.80 -13.11
C LEU A 85 4.38 1.36 -13.65
N HIS A 86 3.93 1.20 -14.91
CA HIS A 86 3.80 -0.12 -15.51
C HIS A 86 5.16 -0.68 -15.97
N THR A 87 6.16 0.18 -16.14
CA THR A 87 7.52 -0.25 -16.50
C THR A 87 8.26 -0.73 -15.25
N TRP A 88 9.07 -1.78 -15.43
CA TRP A 88 9.91 -2.29 -14.35
C TRP A 88 10.91 -1.23 -13.89
N ASN A 89 10.82 -0.86 -12.61
CA ASN A 89 11.76 0.05 -11.96
C ASN A 89 11.94 -0.36 -10.50
N VAL A 90 13.14 -0.25 -9.98
CA VAL A 90 13.46 -0.55 -8.56
C VAL A 90 12.64 0.31 -7.59
N THR A 91 12.26 1.51 -8.00
CA THR A 91 11.41 2.41 -7.21
C THR A 91 10.05 1.80 -6.85
N LEU A 92 9.56 0.81 -7.62
CA LEU A 92 8.32 0.09 -7.34
C LEU A 92 8.37 -0.71 -6.02
N LEU A 93 9.55 -0.98 -5.48
CA LEU A 93 9.73 -1.65 -4.19
C LEU A 93 9.44 -0.72 -3.00
N LEU A 94 9.50 0.59 -3.19
CA LEU A 94 9.29 1.56 -2.11
C LEU A 94 7.94 1.43 -1.41
N PRO A 95 6.80 1.33 -2.11
CA PRO A 95 5.51 1.13 -1.45
C PRO A 95 5.46 -0.16 -0.62
N VAL A 96 6.11 -1.24 -1.09
CA VAL A 96 6.18 -2.52 -0.37
C VAL A 96 6.93 -2.33 0.95
N PHE A 97 8.12 -1.73 0.90
CA PHE A 97 8.94 -1.49 2.11
C PHE A 97 8.24 -0.55 3.08
N PHE A 98 7.58 0.48 2.55
CA PHE A 98 6.80 1.41 3.37
C PHE A 98 5.63 0.72 4.09
N LEU A 99 4.89 -0.15 3.39
CA LEU A 99 3.82 -0.93 4.02
C LEU A 99 4.35 -1.95 5.04
N CYS A 100 5.48 -2.60 4.76
CA CYS A 100 6.13 -3.49 5.72
C CYS A 100 6.59 -2.72 6.99
N MET A 101 7.09 -1.51 6.82
CA MET A 101 7.43 -0.62 7.94
C MET A 101 6.20 -0.29 8.77
N LEU A 102 5.11 0.19 8.13
CA LEU A 102 3.85 0.50 8.82
C LEU A 102 3.28 -0.71 9.53
N TYR A 103 3.27 -1.86 8.88
CA TYR A 103 2.80 -3.11 9.48
C TYR A 103 3.59 -3.45 10.75
N SER A 104 4.92 -3.32 10.71
CA SER A 104 5.79 -3.57 11.87
C SER A 104 5.53 -2.56 12.99
N LEU A 105 5.30 -1.27 12.66
CA LEU A 105 4.97 -0.24 13.65
C LEU A 105 3.62 -0.53 14.33
N PHE A 106 2.58 -0.87 13.57
CA PHE A 106 1.29 -1.21 14.16
C PHE A 106 1.36 -2.47 15.02
N GLN A 107 2.14 -3.46 14.62
CA GLN A 107 2.36 -4.67 15.41
C GLN A 107 3.04 -4.36 16.75
N SER A 108 3.89 -3.32 16.81
CA SER A 108 4.54 -2.87 18.04
C SER A 108 3.53 -2.42 19.10
N TYR A 109 2.42 -1.82 18.71
CA TYR A 109 1.37 -1.39 19.64
C TYR A 109 0.65 -2.54 20.36
N GLU A 110 0.54 -3.70 19.70
CA GLU A 110 -0.17 -4.87 20.22
C GLU A 110 0.76 -5.88 20.92
N SER A 111 2.08 -5.72 20.78
CA SER A 111 3.06 -6.70 21.22
C SER A 111 3.73 -6.32 22.54
N PRO A 112 3.86 -7.26 23.49
CA PRO A 112 4.69 -7.06 24.70
C PRO A 112 6.19 -6.92 24.37
N HIS A 113 6.63 -7.35 23.17
CA HIS A 113 7.99 -7.22 22.67
C HIS A 113 8.10 -6.13 21.59
N ALA A 114 7.70 -4.90 21.93
CA ALA A 114 7.70 -3.76 21.04
C ALA A 114 9.08 -3.49 20.40
N SER A 115 10.18 -3.75 21.10
CA SER A 115 11.55 -3.49 20.62
C SER A 115 11.89 -4.25 19.33
N THR A 116 11.47 -5.50 19.20
CA THR A 116 11.70 -6.31 17.99
C THR A 116 10.93 -5.78 16.79
N ALA A 117 9.66 -5.40 17.00
CA ALA A 117 8.82 -4.85 15.93
C ALA A 117 9.34 -3.49 15.45
N ILE A 118 9.79 -2.64 16.38
CA ILE A 118 10.42 -1.36 16.08
C ILE A 118 11.72 -1.57 15.29
N PHE A 119 12.56 -2.53 15.68
CA PHE A 119 13.77 -2.88 14.93
C PHE A 119 13.45 -3.26 13.48
N HIS A 120 12.43 -4.11 13.24
CA HIS A 120 12.01 -4.46 11.88
C HIS A 120 11.51 -3.22 11.10
N ALA A 121 10.78 -2.31 11.74
CA ALA A 121 10.34 -1.09 11.09
C ALA A 121 11.52 -0.23 10.61
N PHE A 122 12.54 -0.04 11.45
CA PHE A 122 13.75 0.68 11.06
C PHE A 122 14.56 -0.05 9.98
N LEU A 123 14.57 -1.38 10.00
CA LEU A 123 15.21 -2.18 8.96
C LEU A 123 14.56 -1.94 7.59
N TRP A 124 13.22 -1.96 7.50
CA TRP A 124 12.49 -1.66 6.27
C TRP A 124 12.73 -0.23 5.79
N MET A 125 12.79 0.71 6.72
CA MET A 125 13.11 2.10 6.41
C MET A 125 14.54 2.26 5.88
N GLY A 126 15.51 1.56 6.47
CA GLY A 126 16.89 1.50 5.99
C GLY A 126 16.98 0.94 4.57
N LEU A 127 16.26 -0.14 4.27
CA LEU A 127 16.20 -0.72 2.92
C LEU A 127 15.58 0.27 1.92
N SER A 128 14.54 1.00 2.31
CA SER A 128 13.94 2.05 1.47
C SER A 128 14.93 3.17 1.15
N SER A 129 15.78 3.53 2.11
CA SER A 129 16.79 4.59 1.94
C SER A 129 17.89 4.24 0.96
N LEU A 130 18.16 2.94 0.72
CA LEU A 130 19.10 2.50 -0.31
C LEU A 130 18.59 2.80 -1.72
N ILE A 131 17.26 2.81 -1.90
CA ILE A 131 16.63 3.15 -3.19
C ILE A 131 16.49 4.67 -3.33
N LEU A 132 16.08 5.34 -2.25
CA LEU A 132 15.87 6.77 -2.18
C LEU A 132 16.55 7.35 -0.93
N PRO A 133 17.77 7.88 -1.02
CA PRO A 133 18.51 8.42 0.12
C PRO A 133 17.77 9.51 0.90
N PHE A 134 16.82 10.19 0.25
CA PHE A 134 15.97 11.20 0.88
C PHE A 134 15.15 10.67 2.05
N ILE A 135 14.79 9.39 2.05
CA ILE A 135 14.02 8.75 3.13
C ILE A 135 14.84 8.72 4.43
N ALA A 136 16.15 8.54 4.34
CA ALA A 136 17.04 8.59 5.50
C ALA A 136 17.01 9.97 6.18
N TRP A 137 16.92 11.05 5.42
CA TRP A 137 16.82 12.41 5.96
C TRP A 137 15.52 12.62 6.75
N ILE A 138 14.41 12.11 6.27
CA ILE A 138 13.12 12.17 6.98
C ILE A 138 13.23 11.42 8.32
N CYS A 139 13.87 10.25 8.32
CA CYS A 139 14.10 9.48 9.54
C CYS A 139 14.95 10.24 10.56
N LEU A 140 16.06 10.85 10.11
CA LEU A 140 16.94 11.63 10.95
C LEU A 140 16.25 12.86 11.54
N LEU A 141 15.45 13.57 10.75
CA LEU A 141 14.68 14.72 11.23
C LEU A 141 13.68 14.30 12.31
N TYR A 142 12.96 13.21 12.09
CA TYR A 142 11.98 12.70 13.06
C TYR A 142 12.64 12.27 14.37
N THR A 143 13.79 11.58 14.31
CA THR A 143 14.52 11.15 15.52
C THR A 143 15.17 12.31 16.25
N SER A 144 15.61 13.35 15.55
CA SER A 144 16.16 14.56 16.16
C SER A 144 15.10 15.35 16.91
N ASP A 145 13.91 15.50 16.34
CA ASP A 145 12.79 16.21 16.96
C ASP A 145 12.30 15.51 18.24
N ALA A 146 12.28 14.16 18.22
CA ALA A 146 11.92 13.36 19.39
C ALA A 146 12.98 13.33 20.51
N ALA A 147 14.21 13.79 20.25
CA ALA A 147 15.29 13.85 21.25
C ALA A 147 15.34 15.21 21.97
N ASP A 148 14.65 16.23 21.45
CA ASP A 148 14.61 17.58 22.01
C ASP A 148 13.42 17.80 22.97
N ASP A 149 12.48 16.84 23.08
CA ASP A 149 11.37 16.78 24.03
C ASP A 149 11.72 15.90 25.25
#